data_cc7844522d25daf93abfbd823e69440c
#
_entry.id   cc7844522d25daf93abfbd823e69440c
#
_cell.length_a   1.000
_cell.length_b   1.000
_cell.length_c   1.000
_cell.angle_alpha   90.00
_cell.angle_beta   90.00
_cell.angle_gamma   90.00
#
_symmetry.space_group_name_H-M   'P 1'
#
loop_
_entity.id
_entity.type
_entity.pdbx_description
1 polymer ?
#
loop_
_entity_poly.entity_id
_entity_poly.type
_entity_poly.pdbx_seq_one_letter_code
_entity_poly.pdbx_strand_id
1 'polypeptide(L)'
;GHSDRRRRMLPFGVREIDARLPGGGLALGALHEVAGGGNDALHSAAAGQFCAGIAARTRGKVLWIVTRQDVFAPSLKQVGLSARRTIYVEAGSDVDVLACFEEGLRHGGLGAVVAEVARLSMTASRRLQLAAETSGSLGIAIRRWRRQTDAADFGQPTASVTRWRVSVLPSVPLPVPGVG
;
A
#
# COMPACT_ATOMS: atom_id res chain seq x y z
N GLY A 1 -17.98 -26.13 -8.45
CA GLY A 1 -18.02 -25.85 -7.06
C GLY A 1 -17.35 -24.54 -6.77
N HIS A 2 -18.14 -23.58 -6.38
CA HIS A 2 -17.55 -22.36 -5.87
C HIS A 2 -16.84 -22.70 -4.56
N SER A 3 -15.53 -22.84 -4.61
CA SER A 3 -14.78 -22.79 -3.38
C SER A 3 -14.96 -21.36 -2.84
N ASP A 4 -15.82 -21.25 -1.84
CA ASP A 4 -15.91 -20.09 -0.99
C ASP A 4 -14.58 -20.01 -0.23
N ARG A 5 -13.52 -19.62 -0.95
CA ARG A 5 -12.27 -19.30 -0.33
C ARG A 5 -12.49 -17.96 0.39
N ARG A 6 -12.95 -18.08 1.63
CA ARG A 6 -12.95 -16.93 2.52
C ARG A 6 -11.55 -16.36 2.50
N ARG A 7 -11.40 -15.21 1.87
CA ARG A 7 -10.15 -14.47 1.88
C ARG A 7 -9.74 -14.26 3.32
N ARG A 8 -8.49 -14.57 3.62
CA ARG A 8 -7.93 -14.19 4.89
C ARG A 8 -7.91 -12.67 4.99
N MET A 9 -8.25 -12.16 6.15
CA MET A 9 -8.30 -10.74 6.41
C MET A 9 -7.19 -10.35 7.38
N LEU A 10 -6.59 -9.19 7.13
CA LEU A 10 -5.60 -8.59 8.00
C LEU A 10 -6.25 -7.42 8.73
N PRO A 11 -6.54 -7.54 10.04
CA PRO A 11 -7.09 -6.42 10.79
C PRO A 11 -6.10 -5.26 10.90
N PHE A 12 -6.60 -4.03 10.88
CA PHE A 12 -5.79 -2.86 11.19
C PHE A 12 -5.40 -2.80 12.67
N GLY A 13 -6.16 -3.45 13.52
CA GLY A 13 -6.00 -3.35 14.97
C GLY A 13 -6.69 -2.11 15.56
N VAL A 14 -7.47 -1.41 14.75
CA VAL A 14 -8.32 -0.31 15.17
C VAL A 14 -9.76 -0.78 15.00
N ARG A 15 -10.44 -1.02 16.12
CA ARG A 15 -11.77 -1.65 16.15
C ARG A 15 -12.78 -0.96 15.26
N GLU A 16 -12.81 0.37 15.30
CA GLU A 16 -13.76 1.19 14.54
C GLU A 16 -13.54 1.09 13.03
N ILE A 17 -12.30 0.88 12.60
CA ILE A 17 -11.97 0.69 11.19
C ILE A 17 -12.31 -0.74 10.78
N ASP A 18 -11.87 -1.72 11.55
CA ASP A 18 -12.04 -3.13 11.24
C ASP A 18 -13.53 -3.52 11.17
N ALA A 19 -14.34 -2.93 12.04
CA ALA A 19 -15.80 -3.17 12.06
C ALA A 19 -16.50 -2.69 10.78
N ARG A 20 -15.92 -1.73 10.07
CA ARG A 20 -16.50 -1.17 8.83
C ARG A 20 -15.99 -1.85 7.57
N LEU A 21 -14.96 -2.68 7.70
CA LEU A 21 -14.41 -3.41 6.57
C LEU A 21 -15.07 -4.77 6.41
N PRO A 22 -15.38 -5.17 5.18
CA PRO A 22 -15.90 -6.52 4.94
C PRO A 22 -14.93 -7.57 5.49
N GLY A 23 -15.39 -8.45 6.36
CA GLY A 23 -14.57 -9.47 6.97
C GLY A 23 -13.65 -8.99 8.09
N GLY A 24 -13.71 -7.71 8.48
CA GLY A 24 -12.97 -7.20 9.64
C GLY A 24 -11.53 -6.77 9.38
N GLY A 25 -11.15 -6.53 8.14
CA GLY A 25 -9.80 -6.08 7.80
C GLY A 25 -9.55 -5.97 6.31
N LEU A 26 -8.28 -5.82 5.92
CA LEU A 26 -7.88 -5.87 4.53
C LEU A 26 -7.78 -7.31 4.04
N ALA A 27 -8.30 -7.58 2.86
CA ALA A 27 -8.20 -8.89 2.26
C ALA A 27 -6.74 -9.23 1.91
N LEU A 28 -6.25 -10.35 2.40
CA LEU A 28 -5.05 -11.00 1.86
C LEU A 28 -5.40 -11.68 0.54
N GLY A 29 -4.42 -11.96 -0.29
CA GLY A 29 -4.70 -12.47 -1.64
C GLY A 29 -5.40 -11.44 -2.51
N ALA A 30 -5.05 -10.18 -2.36
CA ALA A 30 -5.70 -9.07 -3.04
C ALA A 30 -4.76 -7.90 -3.24
N LEU A 31 -5.08 -7.09 -4.25
CA LEU A 31 -4.41 -5.83 -4.54
C LEU A 31 -5.21 -4.69 -3.91
N HIS A 32 -4.51 -3.81 -3.21
CA HIS A 32 -5.07 -2.59 -2.64
C HIS A 32 -4.28 -1.39 -3.16
N GLU A 33 -4.94 -0.26 -3.34
CA GLU A 33 -4.29 0.99 -3.71
C GLU A 33 -4.36 1.99 -2.57
N VAL A 34 -3.29 2.73 -2.39
CA VAL A 34 -3.20 3.79 -1.40
C VAL A 34 -2.60 5.03 -2.05
N ALA A 35 -3.24 6.16 -1.88
CA ALA A 35 -2.75 7.45 -2.37
C ALA A 35 -2.78 8.47 -1.24
N GLY A 36 -1.92 9.48 -1.33
CA GLY A 36 -2.01 10.65 -0.48
C GLY A 36 -3.22 11.50 -0.84
N GLY A 37 -3.86 12.10 0.15
CA GLY A 37 -5.02 12.96 -0.04
C GLY A 37 -4.70 14.34 -0.63
N GLY A 38 -3.42 14.66 -0.79
CA GLY A 38 -2.92 15.89 -1.42
C GLY A 38 -1.64 15.64 -2.19
N ASN A 39 -1.17 16.67 -2.90
CA ASN A 39 0.00 16.57 -3.80
C ASN A 39 1.33 16.93 -3.13
N ASP A 40 1.37 17.10 -1.83
CA ASP A 40 2.57 17.49 -1.14
C ASP A 40 3.35 16.29 -0.57
N ALA A 41 4.58 16.56 -0.17
CA ALA A 41 5.45 15.54 0.41
C ALA A 41 4.90 14.96 1.72
N LEU A 42 4.14 15.75 2.49
CA LEU A 42 3.56 15.33 3.76
C LEU A 42 2.50 14.25 3.56
N HIS A 43 1.60 14.43 2.60
CA HIS A 43 0.57 13.43 2.26
C HIS A 43 1.19 12.17 1.65
N SER A 44 2.23 12.32 0.82
CA SER A 44 2.99 11.18 0.29
C SER A 44 3.69 10.39 1.38
N ALA A 45 4.29 11.07 2.35
CA ALA A 45 4.92 10.43 3.51
C ALA A 45 3.88 9.70 4.37
N ALA A 46 2.72 10.31 4.60
CA ALA A 46 1.63 9.68 5.35
C ALA A 46 1.12 8.42 4.66
N ALA A 47 0.96 8.43 3.34
CA ALA A 47 0.57 7.26 2.57
C ALA A 47 1.61 6.14 2.70
N GLY A 48 2.89 6.47 2.59
CA GLY A 48 3.99 5.53 2.78
C GLY A 48 4.01 4.91 4.17
N GLN A 49 3.83 5.71 5.21
CA GLN A 49 3.75 5.23 6.60
C GLN A 49 2.53 4.33 6.84
N PHE A 50 1.40 4.69 6.26
CA PHE A 50 0.19 3.88 6.33
C PHE A 50 0.43 2.49 5.72
N CYS A 51 1.03 2.44 4.54
CA CYS A 51 1.36 1.18 3.86
C CYS A 51 2.40 0.36 4.64
N ALA A 52 3.41 1.01 5.18
CA ALA A 52 4.43 0.36 6.00
C ALA A 52 3.83 -0.24 7.28
N GLY A 53 2.88 0.46 7.91
CA GLY A 53 2.14 -0.04 9.07
C GLY A 53 1.34 -1.29 8.75
N ILE A 54 0.67 -1.32 7.61
CA ILE A 54 -0.05 -2.51 7.14
C ILE A 54 0.93 -3.66 6.90
N ALA A 55 2.00 -3.41 6.14
CA ALA A 55 3.00 -4.41 5.81
C ALA A 55 3.68 -5.00 7.07
N ALA A 56 3.93 -4.16 8.08
CA ALA A 56 4.51 -4.58 9.35
C ALA A 56 3.64 -5.60 10.11
N ARG A 57 2.35 -5.60 9.88
CA ARG A 57 1.40 -6.53 10.50
C ARG A 57 1.35 -7.89 9.82
N THR A 58 1.93 -8.02 8.63
CA THR A 58 2.04 -9.29 7.93
C THR A 58 3.18 -10.14 8.50
N ARG A 59 3.21 -11.40 8.14
CA ARG A 59 4.29 -12.31 8.52
C ARG A 59 5.27 -12.48 7.36
N GLY A 60 6.55 -12.60 7.68
CA GLY A 60 7.59 -12.85 6.69
C GLY A 60 8.21 -11.58 6.13
N LYS A 61 8.86 -11.72 4.99
CA LYS A 61 9.54 -10.60 4.33
C LYS A 61 8.55 -9.73 3.58
N VAL A 62 8.86 -8.45 3.51
CA VAL A 62 8.13 -7.46 2.71
C VAL A 62 9.02 -7.03 1.56
N LEU A 63 8.51 -7.14 0.36
CA LEU A 63 9.18 -6.60 -0.83
C LEU A 63 8.64 -5.20 -1.08
N TRP A 64 9.54 -4.23 -1.14
CA TRP A 64 9.19 -2.83 -1.39
C TRP A 64 9.90 -2.36 -2.66
N ILE A 65 9.13 -2.04 -3.68
CA ILE A 65 9.61 -1.73 -5.00
C ILE A 65 9.42 -0.25 -5.30
N VAL A 66 10.47 0.42 -5.70
CA VAL A 66 10.46 1.85 -6.01
C VAL A 66 11.16 2.13 -7.31
N THR A 67 10.81 3.23 -7.95
CA THR A 67 11.68 3.88 -8.91
C THR A 67 12.67 4.76 -8.14
N ARG A 68 13.84 4.99 -8.74
CA ARG A 68 14.93 5.77 -8.11
C ARG A 68 14.41 6.97 -7.31
N GLN A 69 14.99 7.18 -6.14
CA GLN A 69 14.97 8.42 -5.35
C GLN A 69 13.82 8.61 -4.35
N ASP A 70 12.88 7.67 -4.18
CA ASP A 70 11.69 7.96 -3.39
C ASP A 70 11.61 7.27 -2.02
N VAL A 71 12.66 6.57 -1.58
CA VAL A 71 12.59 5.83 -0.31
C VAL A 71 13.27 6.57 0.83
N PHE A 72 12.50 6.86 1.88
CA PHE A 72 13.04 7.19 3.18
C PHE A 72 12.97 5.97 4.10
N ALA A 73 13.95 5.06 3.97
CA ALA A 73 14.05 3.87 4.81
C ALA A 73 13.96 4.17 6.32
N PRO A 74 14.50 5.29 6.85
CA PRO A 74 14.38 5.60 8.28
C PRO A 74 12.96 5.77 8.78
N SER A 75 12.04 6.30 7.98
CA SER A 75 10.66 6.52 8.41
C SER A 75 9.85 5.23 8.53
N LEU A 76 10.27 4.15 7.89
CA LEU A 76 9.57 2.87 7.94
C LEU A 76 9.75 2.16 9.28
N LYS A 77 10.87 2.39 9.98
CA LYS A 77 11.10 1.84 11.32
C LYS A 77 10.09 2.35 12.35
N GLN A 78 9.61 3.57 12.19
CA GLN A 78 8.69 4.19 13.14
C GLN A 78 7.31 3.52 13.16
N VAL A 79 6.96 2.80 12.11
CA VAL A 79 5.70 2.06 12.01
C VAL A 79 5.86 0.55 12.22
N GLY A 80 7.02 0.12 12.72
CA GLY A 80 7.29 -1.27 13.05
C GLY A 80 7.81 -2.13 11.91
N LEU A 81 8.04 -1.56 10.73
CA LEU A 81 8.62 -2.30 9.61
C LEU A 81 10.15 -2.25 9.68
N SER A 82 10.77 -3.34 10.11
CA SER A 82 12.22 -3.40 10.27
C SER A 82 12.96 -3.62 8.95
N ALA A 83 14.20 -3.12 8.89
CA ALA A 83 15.09 -3.35 7.75
C ALA A 83 15.37 -4.85 7.51
N ARG A 84 15.36 -5.66 8.57
CA ARG A 84 15.57 -7.13 8.46
C ARG A 84 14.45 -7.83 7.70
N ARG A 85 13.25 -7.29 7.77
CA ARG A 85 12.08 -7.87 7.12
C ARG A 85 11.85 -7.30 5.73
N THR A 86 12.55 -6.23 5.35
CA THR A 86 12.27 -5.48 4.13
C THR A 86 13.34 -5.70 3.09
N ILE A 87 12.91 -6.09 1.91
CA ILE A 87 13.74 -6.17 0.72
C ILE A 87 13.38 -4.98 -0.16
N TYR A 88 14.31 -4.06 -0.34
CA TYR A 88 14.11 -2.91 -1.21
C TYR A 88 14.63 -3.20 -2.60
N VAL A 89 13.83 -2.91 -3.59
CA VAL A 89 14.20 -3.04 -5.01
C VAL A 89 14.00 -1.71 -5.71
N GLU A 90 15.05 -1.20 -6.31
CA GLU A 90 14.97 -0.08 -7.23
C GLU A 90 14.79 -0.58 -8.64
N ALA A 91 13.72 -0.22 -9.30
CA ALA A 91 13.47 -0.53 -10.68
C ALA A 91 13.79 0.69 -11.56
N GLY A 92 14.26 0.44 -12.77
CA GLY A 92 14.72 1.50 -13.67
C GLY A 92 13.60 2.30 -14.34
N SER A 93 12.39 1.76 -14.36
CA SER A 93 11.24 2.37 -15.02
C SER A 93 9.93 1.91 -14.38
N ASP A 94 8.83 2.59 -14.70
CA ASP A 94 7.50 2.21 -14.24
C ASP A 94 7.09 0.82 -14.74
N VAL A 95 7.50 0.46 -15.96
CA VAL A 95 7.26 -0.88 -16.53
C VAL A 95 7.98 -1.96 -15.69
N ASP A 96 9.20 -1.69 -15.29
CA ASP A 96 10.00 -2.61 -14.47
C ASP A 96 9.41 -2.73 -13.06
N VAL A 97 8.88 -1.65 -12.49
CA VAL A 97 8.18 -1.69 -11.20
C VAL A 97 6.99 -2.64 -11.29
N LEU A 98 6.16 -2.52 -12.31
CA LEU A 98 4.99 -3.38 -12.48
C LEU A 98 5.37 -4.84 -12.69
N ALA A 99 6.41 -5.11 -13.47
CA ALA A 99 6.91 -6.47 -13.68
C ALA A 99 7.43 -7.09 -12.38
N CYS A 100 8.21 -6.35 -11.63
CA CYS A 100 8.74 -6.79 -10.33
C CYS A 100 7.61 -7.00 -9.31
N PHE A 101 6.61 -6.14 -9.32
CA PHE A 101 5.43 -6.23 -8.46
C PHE A 101 4.67 -7.53 -8.72
N GLU A 102 4.39 -7.80 -9.98
CA GLU A 102 3.69 -9.03 -10.38
C GLU A 102 4.48 -10.29 -9.97
N GLU A 103 5.78 -10.31 -10.22
CA GLU A 103 6.63 -11.45 -9.83
C GLU A 103 6.68 -11.64 -8.31
N GLY A 104 6.78 -10.55 -7.56
CA GLY A 104 6.74 -10.60 -6.10
C GLY A 104 5.43 -11.17 -5.57
N LEU A 105 4.31 -10.76 -6.15
CA LEU A 105 2.99 -11.29 -5.79
C LEU A 105 2.86 -12.78 -6.12
N ARG A 106 3.37 -13.21 -7.27
CA ARG A 106 3.32 -14.61 -7.67
C ARG A 106 4.17 -15.53 -6.79
N HIS A 107 5.22 -15.01 -6.21
CA HIS A 107 6.15 -15.79 -5.40
C HIS A 107 5.46 -16.49 -4.23
N GLY A 108 4.49 -15.84 -3.60
CA GLY A 108 3.66 -16.45 -2.54
C GLY A 108 4.36 -16.66 -1.20
N GLY A 109 5.66 -16.44 -1.11
CA GLY A 109 6.44 -16.59 0.11
C GLY A 109 6.71 -15.31 0.88
N LEU A 110 6.14 -14.19 0.40
CA LEU A 110 6.31 -12.88 1.01
C LEU A 110 5.07 -12.53 1.84
N GLY A 111 5.27 -11.78 2.92
CA GLY A 111 4.18 -11.27 3.73
C GLY A 111 3.36 -10.21 2.99
N ALA A 112 4.05 -9.29 2.34
CA ALA A 112 3.43 -8.25 1.52
C ALA A 112 4.38 -7.84 0.40
N VAL A 113 3.80 -7.33 -0.69
CA VAL A 113 4.52 -6.69 -1.77
C VAL A 113 3.95 -5.28 -1.93
N VAL A 114 4.80 -4.30 -1.76
CA VAL A 114 4.45 -2.88 -1.87
C VAL A 114 5.21 -2.28 -3.04
N ALA A 115 4.54 -1.57 -3.90
CA ALA A 115 5.18 -0.89 -5.03
C ALA A 115 4.66 0.53 -5.18
N GLU A 116 5.56 1.45 -5.48
CA GLU A 116 5.21 2.82 -5.81
C GLU A 116 4.94 2.95 -7.30
N VAL A 117 3.73 3.36 -7.66
CA VAL A 117 3.24 3.34 -9.04
C VAL A 117 2.57 4.68 -9.37
N ALA A 118 3.03 5.34 -10.42
CA ALA A 118 2.40 6.58 -10.87
C ALA A 118 1.08 6.30 -11.61
N ARG A 119 1.12 5.41 -12.58
CA ARG A 119 -0.03 5.04 -13.39
C ARG A 119 -0.34 3.55 -13.26
N LEU A 120 -1.61 3.23 -13.18
CA LEU A 120 -2.06 1.85 -13.08
C LEU A 120 -3.33 1.66 -13.92
N SER A 121 -3.17 0.96 -15.03
CA SER A 121 -4.27 0.66 -15.93
C SER A 121 -5.16 -0.46 -15.37
N MET A 122 -6.37 -0.58 -15.89
CA MET A 122 -7.25 -1.71 -15.59
C MET A 122 -6.57 -3.04 -15.94
N THR A 123 -5.94 -3.13 -17.10
CA THR A 123 -5.26 -4.35 -17.55
C THR A 123 -4.13 -4.75 -16.62
N ALA A 124 -3.25 -3.80 -16.28
CA ALA A 124 -2.13 -4.07 -15.37
C ALA A 124 -2.63 -4.44 -13.97
N SER A 125 -3.63 -3.74 -13.45
CA SER A 125 -4.18 -4.02 -12.13
C SER A 125 -4.88 -5.39 -12.07
N ARG A 126 -5.52 -5.83 -13.14
CA ARG A 126 -6.09 -7.19 -13.21
C ARG A 126 -5.03 -8.26 -13.11
N ARG A 127 -3.89 -8.08 -13.75
CA ARG A 127 -2.77 -9.03 -13.67
C ARG A 127 -2.22 -9.11 -12.26
N LEU A 128 -2.06 -7.97 -11.60
CA LEU A 128 -1.59 -7.89 -10.23
C LEU A 128 -2.60 -8.54 -9.26
N GLN A 129 -3.88 -8.23 -9.43
CA GLN A 129 -4.94 -8.81 -8.62
C GLN A 129 -4.98 -10.34 -8.77
N LEU A 130 -4.87 -10.83 -9.99
CA LEU A 130 -4.86 -12.28 -10.24
C LEU A 130 -3.65 -12.96 -9.60
N ALA A 131 -2.47 -12.34 -9.70
CA ALA A 131 -1.25 -12.86 -9.07
C ALA A 131 -1.40 -12.92 -7.55
N ALA A 132 -1.93 -11.87 -6.93
CA ALA A 132 -2.18 -11.81 -5.50
C ALA A 132 -3.19 -12.87 -5.05
N GLU A 133 -4.28 -12.99 -5.79
CA GLU A 133 -5.36 -13.95 -5.51
C GLU A 133 -4.87 -15.40 -5.59
N THR A 134 -4.09 -15.71 -6.61
CA THR A 134 -3.56 -17.06 -6.83
C THR A 134 -2.58 -17.48 -5.74
N SER A 135 -1.73 -16.57 -5.29
CA SER A 135 -0.68 -16.85 -4.29
C SER A 135 -1.12 -16.63 -2.85
N GLY A 136 -2.20 -15.88 -2.62
CA GLY A 136 -2.62 -15.46 -1.29
C GLY A 136 -1.84 -14.25 -0.75
N SER A 137 -1.03 -13.59 -1.58
CA SER A 137 -0.18 -12.46 -1.17
C SER A 137 -0.99 -11.17 -0.99
N LEU A 138 -0.50 -10.30 -0.12
CA LEU A 138 -1.02 -8.95 0.02
C LEU A 138 -0.23 -8.02 -0.90
N GLY A 139 -0.92 -7.38 -1.83
CA GLY A 139 -0.34 -6.38 -2.72
C GLY A 139 -0.83 -4.98 -2.38
N ILE A 140 0.08 -4.03 -2.29
CA ILE A 140 -0.23 -2.61 -2.06
C ILE A 140 0.44 -1.78 -3.14
N ALA A 141 -0.36 -1.10 -3.96
CA ALA A 141 0.13 -0.10 -4.90
C ALA A 141 0.01 1.29 -4.25
N ILE A 142 1.15 1.89 -3.95
CA ILE A 142 1.18 3.29 -3.51
C ILE A 142 1.16 4.15 -4.76
N ARG A 143 0.06 4.88 -4.95
CA ARG A 143 -0.12 5.74 -6.10
C ARG A 143 0.59 7.07 -5.82
N ARG A 144 1.68 7.27 -6.56
CA ARG A 144 2.47 8.50 -6.48
C ARG A 144 2.50 9.15 -7.83
N TRP A 145 2.09 10.38 -7.89
CA TRP A 145 2.16 11.14 -9.12
C TRP A 145 3.25 12.20 -9.06
N ARG A 146 4.04 12.20 -10.12
CA ARG A 146 5.12 13.17 -10.33
C ARG A 146 4.60 14.39 -11.09
N ARG A 147 3.48 14.23 -11.80
CA ARG A 147 2.83 15.25 -12.59
C ARG A 147 1.37 15.30 -12.23
N GLN A 148 0.76 16.47 -12.37
CA GLN A 148 -0.67 16.63 -12.12
C GLN A 148 -1.54 15.75 -13.02
N THR A 149 -1.06 15.44 -14.24
CA THR A 149 -1.72 14.49 -15.13
C THR A 149 -1.80 13.08 -14.57
N ASP A 150 -0.84 12.66 -13.74
CA ASP A 150 -0.87 11.34 -13.10
C ASP A 150 -1.95 11.27 -12.02
N ALA A 151 -2.28 12.39 -11.38
CA ALA A 151 -3.36 12.46 -10.38
C ALA A 151 -4.72 12.11 -10.99
N ALA A 152 -4.96 12.48 -12.26
CA ALA A 152 -6.17 12.13 -12.98
C ALA A 152 -6.29 10.62 -13.21
N ASP A 153 -5.17 9.92 -13.36
CA ASP A 153 -5.16 8.46 -13.51
C ASP A 153 -5.74 7.75 -12.28
N PHE A 154 -5.52 8.28 -11.09
CA PHE A 154 -6.10 7.71 -9.86
C PHE A 154 -7.63 7.78 -9.85
N GLY A 155 -8.23 8.69 -10.59
CA GLY A 155 -9.67 8.75 -10.77
C GLY A 155 -10.25 7.64 -11.64
N GLN A 156 -9.41 6.94 -12.41
CA GLN A 156 -9.84 5.84 -13.27
C GLN A 156 -10.02 4.55 -12.46
N PRO A 157 -11.01 3.71 -12.78
CA PRO A 157 -11.23 2.46 -12.09
C PRO A 157 -10.07 1.48 -12.35
N THR A 158 -9.80 0.64 -11.36
CA THR A 158 -8.86 -0.47 -11.46
C THR A 158 -9.48 -1.75 -10.88
N ALA A 159 -8.76 -2.85 -10.98
CA ALA A 159 -9.17 -4.13 -10.41
C ALA A 159 -8.82 -4.29 -8.92
N SER A 160 -8.28 -3.25 -8.29
CA SER A 160 -7.94 -3.29 -6.86
C SER A 160 -9.17 -3.51 -6.00
N VAL A 161 -9.03 -4.34 -4.97
CA VAL A 161 -10.15 -4.68 -4.08
C VAL A 161 -10.57 -3.51 -3.22
N THR A 162 -9.60 -2.73 -2.73
CA THR A 162 -9.87 -1.46 -2.03
C THR A 162 -8.97 -0.35 -2.57
N ARG A 163 -9.41 0.88 -2.37
CA ARG A 163 -8.67 2.08 -2.74
C ARG A 163 -8.81 3.10 -1.62
N TRP A 164 -7.68 3.59 -1.14
CA TRP A 164 -7.59 4.44 0.04
C TRP A 164 -6.95 5.77 -0.28
N ARG A 165 -7.50 6.84 0.29
CA ARG A 165 -6.82 8.12 0.38
C ARG A 165 -6.43 8.39 1.82
N VAL A 166 -5.15 8.66 2.03
CA VAL A 166 -4.60 8.96 3.35
C VAL A 166 -4.28 10.44 3.41
N SER A 167 -4.91 11.13 4.34
CA SER A 167 -4.71 12.57 4.54
C SER A 167 -4.19 12.83 5.95
N VAL A 168 -3.38 13.87 6.05
CA VAL A 168 -2.94 14.40 7.34
C VAL A 168 -3.93 15.47 7.76
N LEU A 169 -4.54 15.29 8.93
CA LEU A 169 -5.41 16.31 9.50
C LEU A 169 -4.57 17.31 10.28
N PRO A 170 -4.87 18.63 10.18
CA PRO A 170 -4.22 19.61 11.04
C PRO A 170 -4.46 19.25 12.50
N SER A 171 -3.38 19.16 13.27
CA SER A 171 -3.51 19.03 14.73
C SER A 171 -4.01 20.33 15.31
N VAL A 172 -5.07 20.26 16.12
CA VAL A 172 -5.50 21.42 16.92
C VAL A 172 -4.44 21.64 18.00
N PRO A 173 -3.86 22.85 18.11
CA PRO A 173 -2.93 23.12 19.19
C PRO A 173 -3.61 22.87 20.54
N LEU A 174 -2.97 22.06 21.39
CA LEU A 174 -3.45 21.85 22.74
C LEU A 174 -3.39 23.19 23.49
N PRO A 175 -4.40 23.54 24.30
CA PRO A 175 -4.31 24.74 25.13
C PRO A 175 -3.08 24.65 26.02
N VAL A 176 -2.25 25.67 26.01
CA VAL A 176 -1.07 25.73 26.88
C VAL A 176 -1.55 26.12 28.28
N PRO A 177 -1.31 25.27 29.31
CA PRO A 177 -1.72 25.59 30.67
C PRO A 177 -1.06 26.90 31.13
N GLY A 178 -1.86 27.82 31.67
CA GLY A 178 -1.37 29.08 32.22
C GLY A 178 -1.33 30.26 31.26
N VAL A 179 -1.76 30.12 30.02
CA VAL A 179 -2.02 31.21 29.10
C VAL A 179 -3.50 31.55 29.18
N GLY A 180 -3.78 32.54 30.01
CA GLY A 180 -5.12 33.08 30.18
C GLY A 180 -5.49 34.04 29.05
#